data_2779e607c0f05c7244413ef4f2ed8214
#
_entry.id   2779e607c0f05c7244413ef4f2ed8214
#
_cell.length_a   1.000
_cell.length_b   1.000
_cell.length_c   1.000
_cell.angle_alpha   90.00
_cell.angle_beta   90.00
_cell.angle_gamma   90.00
#
_symmetry.space_group_name_H-M   'P 1'
#
loop_
_entity.id
_entity.type
_entity.pdbx_description
1 polymer ?
#
loop_
_entity_poly.entity_id
_entity_poly.type
_entity_poly.pdbx_seq_one_letter_code
_entity_poly.pdbx_strand_id
1 'polypeptide(L)'
;MTLYRIALLTYSTEPRGSVIHTLELAEALHKLGHYVCVYALDKDGKGFDYTSSCDYDLVPAQAAPIDIDQLIQQRIQEFVSYLSQLQSVYDVYHAQDCISANALAKLVQQQQISSFVRTIHHIEDYSSHYLQQCQDRSIRNANLCLCVSDCWQKEIQRQYRIHAPRVINGVNLERFSPIANGLESSLKEQLGLSGSPIYLTVGGIEPRKNSIRLLQAFGQVLEDYPTAQLVIAGGATLFDYQTYRDDFFALADRLDIQIGRSLILPGVVSDAELPILYRTADAFVFPSTKEGWGLVVLEAIASGLPVITSNQPPFTEFLSETQALLVSPDSTDAIAQAMRSVIQPNVSRLLMQQSQSILSRYTWENSAKMHLHYYQNQITNIKTELY
;
A
#
# COMPACT_ATOMS: atom_id res chain seq x y z
N MET A 1 -10.80 2.28 -29.56
CA MET A 1 -10.45 2.82 -28.25
C MET A 1 -9.31 3.81 -28.45
N THR A 2 -9.37 5.02 -27.91
CA THR A 2 -8.26 5.97 -28.01
C THR A 2 -7.09 5.46 -27.18
N LEU A 3 -5.91 5.39 -27.77
CA LEU A 3 -4.68 5.02 -27.06
C LEU A 3 -4.06 6.27 -26.44
N TYR A 4 -3.64 6.17 -25.20
CA TYR A 4 -3.01 7.25 -24.45
C TYR A 4 -1.56 6.91 -24.12
N ARG A 5 -0.74 7.97 -24.04
CA ARG A 5 0.60 7.97 -23.44
C ARG A 5 0.45 8.47 -22.00
N ILE A 6 0.80 7.64 -21.03
CA ILE A 6 0.55 7.91 -19.61
C ILE A 6 1.87 7.84 -18.84
N ALA A 7 2.20 8.92 -18.14
CA ALA A 7 3.29 8.96 -17.17
C ALA A 7 2.71 8.79 -15.75
N LEU A 8 3.09 7.72 -15.07
CA LEU A 8 2.78 7.49 -13.65
C LEU A 8 4.00 7.81 -12.81
N LEU A 9 3.84 8.61 -11.74
CA LEU A 9 4.95 9.05 -10.92
C LEU A 9 4.80 8.57 -9.48
N THR A 10 5.90 8.03 -8.92
CA THR A 10 5.97 7.60 -7.52
C THR A 10 7.31 7.96 -6.88
N TYR A 11 7.30 8.25 -5.58
CA TYR A 11 8.45 8.81 -4.85
C TYR A 11 9.56 7.82 -4.48
N SER A 12 9.43 6.56 -4.84
CA SER A 12 10.36 5.51 -4.41
C SER A 12 10.29 4.29 -5.32
N THR A 13 11.35 3.52 -5.32
CA THR A 13 11.40 2.16 -5.88
C THR A 13 11.10 1.08 -4.83
N GLU A 14 11.10 1.42 -3.54
CA GLU A 14 10.81 0.48 -2.45
C GLU A 14 9.34 0.02 -2.46
N PRO A 15 9.05 -1.26 -2.15
CA PRO A 15 7.69 -1.83 -2.19
C PRO A 15 6.82 -1.28 -1.04
N ARG A 16 6.14 -0.18 -1.31
CA ARG A 16 5.15 0.47 -0.43
C ARG A 16 3.79 0.48 -1.11
N GLY A 17 2.72 0.63 -0.35
CA GLY A 17 1.36 0.55 -0.89
C GLY A 17 1.09 1.44 -2.11
N SER A 18 1.54 2.71 -2.11
CA SER A 18 1.40 3.60 -3.25
C SER A 18 2.31 3.23 -4.42
N VAL A 19 3.50 2.68 -4.16
CA VAL A 19 4.43 2.19 -5.19
C VAL A 19 3.86 0.95 -5.87
N ILE A 20 3.40 -0.04 -5.11
CA ILE A 20 2.73 -1.24 -5.63
C ILE A 20 1.47 -0.86 -6.42
N HIS A 21 0.65 0.07 -5.90
CA HIS A 21 -0.49 0.59 -6.65
C HIS A 21 -0.05 1.16 -8.01
N THR A 22 1.04 1.93 -8.05
CA THR A 22 1.54 2.54 -9.28
C THR A 22 1.96 1.48 -10.30
N LEU A 23 2.71 0.47 -9.88
CA LEU A 23 3.22 -0.58 -10.74
C LEU A 23 2.09 -1.48 -11.27
N GLU A 24 1.21 -1.92 -10.41
CA GLU A 24 0.07 -2.77 -10.80
C GLU A 24 -0.94 -2.03 -11.69
N LEU A 25 -1.17 -0.73 -11.44
CA LEU A 25 -1.98 0.10 -12.32
C LEU A 25 -1.31 0.29 -13.68
N ALA A 26 0.01 0.48 -13.72
CA ALA A 26 0.78 0.59 -14.95
C ALA A 26 0.64 -0.66 -15.81
N GLU A 27 0.84 -1.84 -15.21
CA GLU A 27 0.66 -3.14 -15.86
C GLU A 27 -0.76 -3.29 -16.45
N ALA A 28 -1.77 -2.95 -15.67
CA ALA A 28 -3.15 -3.08 -16.11
C ALA A 28 -3.50 -2.12 -17.26
N LEU A 29 -3.01 -0.88 -17.24
CA LEU A 29 -3.15 0.09 -18.32
C LEU A 29 -2.40 -0.37 -19.58
N HIS A 30 -1.19 -0.92 -19.41
CA HIS A 30 -0.40 -1.47 -20.50
C HIS A 30 -1.09 -2.68 -21.15
N LYS A 31 -1.62 -3.62 -20.36
CA LYS A 31 -2.41 -4.76 -20.83
C LYS A 31 -3.68 -4.33 -21.60
N LEU A 32 -4.22 -3.13 -21.31
CA LEU A 32 -5.32 -2.53 -22.10
C LEU A 32 -4.85 -1.81 -23.37
N GLY A 33 -3.56 -1.87 -23.69
CA GLY A 33 -2.96 -1.37 -24.93
C GLY A 33 -2.44 0.05 -24.87
N HIS A 34 -2.44 0.71 -23.70
CA HIS A 34 -1.89 2.07 -23.55
C HIS A 34 -0.36 2.04 -23.44
N TYR A 35 0.29 3.13 -23.88
CA TYR A 35 1.71 3.32 -23.59
C TYR A 35 1.86 3.90 -22.19
N VAL A 36 2.56 3.20 -21.30
CA VAL A 36 2.73 3.60 -19.90
C VAL A 36 4.21 3.61 -19.56
N CYS A 37 4.66 4.70 -18.92
CA CYS A 37 5.98 4.79 -18.33
C CYS A 37 5.86 5.18 -16.86
N VAL A 38 6.53 4.44 -15.97
CA VAL A 38 6.58 4.73 -14.53
C VAL A 38 7.87 5.50 -14.23
N TYR A 39 7.74 6.69 -13.64
CA TYR A 39 8.86 7.49 -13.13
C TYR A 39 8.97 7.34 -11.62
N ALA A 40 10.11 6.90 -11.13
CA ALA A 40 10.35 6.70 -9.70
C ALA A 40 11.69 7.26 -9.23
N LEU A 41 11.73 7.82 -8.02
CA LEU A 41 12.99 8.18 -7.37
C LEU A 41 13.74 6.92 -6.95
N ASP A 42 14.93 6.74 -7.52
CA ASP A 42 15.85 5.66 -7.16
C ASP A 42 16.90 6.18 -6.18
N LYS A 43 16.76 5.76 -4.92
CA LYS A 43 17.54 6.27 -3.79
C LYS A 43 18.84 5.48 -3.54
N ASP A 44 18.90 4.26 -3.98
CA ASP A 44 20.01 3.33 -3.70
C ASP A 44 20.59 2.69 -4.98
N GLY A 45 20.10 3.08 -6.15
CA GLY A 45 20.60 2.61 -7.45
C GLY A 45 20.19 1.18 -7.80
N LYS A 46 19.22 0.58 -7.05
CA LYS A 46 18.80 -0.80 -7.28
C LYS A 46 17.60 -0.95 -8.20
N GLY A 47 16.83 0.14 -8.36
CA GLY A 47 15.58 0.10 -9.11
C GLY A 47 14.45 -0.61 -8.35
N PHE A 48 13.50 -1.13 -9.10
CA PHE A 48 12.38 -1.88 -8.56
C PHE A 48 12.74 -3.35 -8.38
N ASP A 49 12.40 -3.93 -7.23
CA ASP A 49 12.27 -5.38 -7.04
C ASP A 49 10.85 -5.80 -7.48
N TYR A 50 10.58 -5.66 -8.78
CA TYR A 50 9.27 -5.93 -9.39
C TYR A 50 9.44 -6.20 -10.88
N THR A 51 8.85 -7.29 -11.37
CA THR A 51 8.86 -7.58 -12.81
C THR A 51 7.70 -6.87 -13.49
N SER A 52 8.02 -5.93 -14.38
CA SER A 52 7.05 -5.14 -15.12
C SER A 52 7.15 -5.39 -16.63
N SER A 53 6.01 -5.42 -17.33
CA SER A 53 5.95 -5.41 -18.80
C SER A 53 5.88 -4.01 -19.39
N CYS A 54 5.60 -2.98 -18.57
CA CYS A 54 5.61 -1.60 -19.00
C CYS A 54 6.97 -0.93 -18.74
N ASP A 55 7.23 0.15 -19.46
CA ASP A 55 8.44 0.93 -19.33
C ASP A 55 8.50 1.63 -17.97
N TYR A 56 9.71 1.74 -17.42
CA TYR A 56 9.96 2.63 -16.28
C TYR A 56 11.27 3.39 -16.47
N ASP A 57 11.34 4.54 -15.86
CA ASP A 57 12.48 5.43 -15.91
C ASP A 57 12.84 5.90 -14.49
N LEU A 58 14.09 5.69 -14.11
CA LEU A 58 14.56 5.91 -12.74
C LEU A 58 15.16 7.31 -12.62
N VAL A 59 14.57 8.11 -11.74
CA VAL A 59 15.08 9.45 -11.41
C VAL A 59 16.17 9.33 -10.36
N PRO A 60 17.44 9.65 -10.68
CA PRO A 60 18.53 9.54 -9.72
C PRO A 60 18.33 10.45 -8.52
N ALA A 61 18.37 9.87 -7.32
CA ALA A 61 18.27 10.62 -6.08
C ALA A 61 19.65 10.90 -5.48
N GLN A 62 19.90 12.14 -5.07
CA GLN A 62 21.12 12.54 -4.39
C GLN A 62 21.11 12.10 -2.92
N ALA A 63 22.26 12.21 -2.25
CA ALA A 63 22.36 11.93 -0.82
C ALA A 63 21.31 12.72 -0.03
N ALA A 64 20.64 12.02 0.90
CA ALA A 64 19.55 12.59 1.69
C ALA A 64 20.06 13.57 2.75
N PRO A 65 19.52 14.81 2.85
CA PRO A 65 19.70 15.66 4.02
C PRO A 65 19.11 15.00 5.28
N ILE A 66 19.62 15.41 6.45
CA ILE A 66 19.10 14.94 7.76
C ILE A 66 17.73 15.57 8.03
N ASP A 67 17.57 16.85 7.67
CA ASP A 67 16.29 17.56 7.84
C ASP A 67 15.25 17.08 6.85
N ILE A 68 14.09 16.67 7.35
CA ILE A 68 13.02 16.09 6.55
C ILE A 68 12.42 17.09 5.54
N ASP A 69 12.31 18.36 5.91
CA ASP A 69 11.75 19.38 5.03
C ASP A 69 12.69 19.65 3.84
N GLN A 70 14.00 19.72 4.10
CA GLN A 70 15.02 19.83 3.05
C GLN A 70 15.06 18.59 2.18
N LEU A 71 14.91 17.40 2.76
CA LEU A 71 14.83 16.15 2.01
C LEU A 71 13.67 16.18 1.02
N ILE A 72 12.49 16.56 1.45
CA ILE A 72 11.31 16.61 0.58
C ILE A 72 11.46 17.67 -0.51
N GLN A 73 12.04 18.84 -0.17
CA GLN A 73 12.37 19.88 -1.17
C GLN A 73 13.30 19.35 -2.26
N GLN A 74 14.36 18.67 -1.83
CA GLN A 74 15.34 18.06 -2.76
C GLN A 74 14.67 17.03 -3.67
N ARG A 75 13.88 16.10 -3.13
CA ARG A 75 13.17 15.08 -3.93
C ARG A 75 12.22 15.68 -4.97
N ILE A 76 11.50 16.74 -4.60
CA ILE A 76 10.66 17.50 -5.55
C ILE A 76 11.52 18.09 -6.66
N GLN A 77 12.67 18.70 -6.33
CA GLN A 77 13.55 19.34 -7.31
C GLN A 77 14.23 18.32 -8.22
N GLU A 78 14.59 17.14 -7.73
CA GLU A 78 15.15 16.05 -8.55
C GLU A 78 14.16 15.62 -9.63
N PHE A 79 12.88 15.43 -9.29
CA PHE A 79 11.84 15.17 -10.29
C PHE A 79 11.69 16.30 -11.31
N VAL A 80 11.62 17.55 -10.85
CA VAL A 80 11.48 18.70 -11.74
C VAL A 80 12.65 18.75 -12.73
N SER A 81 13.88 18.64 -12.22
CA SER A 81 15.09 18.72 -13.06
C SER A 81 15.15 17.59 -14.08
N TYR A 82 14.75 16.38 -13.70
CA TYR A 82 14.74 15.23 -14.58
C TYR A 82 13.66 15.35 -15.65
N LEU A 83 12.42 15.58 -15.24
CA LEU A 83 11.28 15.63 -16.15
C LEU A 83 11.36 16.81 -17.13
N SER A 84 11.96 17.94 -16.72
CA SER A 84 12.17 19.11 -17.60
C SER A 84 13.07 18.82 -18.79
N GLN A 85 13.88 17.77 -18.73
CA GLN A 85 14.81 17.39 -19.80
C GLN A 85 14.20 16.36 -20.77
N LEU A 86 13.03 15.80 -20.43
CA LEU A 86 12.38 14.78 -21.25
C LEU A 86 11.84 15.41 -22.54
N GLN A 87 12.11 14.74 -23.66
CA GLN A 87 11.51 15.08 -24.95
C GLN A 87 10.15 14.39 -25.16
N SER A 88 9.82 13.42 -24.32
CA SER A 88 8.57 12.66 -24.40
C SER A 88 7.40 13.47 -23.89
N VAL A 89 6.35 13.54 -24.69
CA VAL A 89 5.08 14.16 -24.32
C VAL A 89 4.07 13.07 -23.97
N TYR A 90 3.38 13.24 -22.86
CA TYR A 90 2.32 12.34 -22.40
C TYR A 90 0.97 13.04 -22.46
N ASP A 91 -0.08 12.27 -22.74
CA ASP A 91 -1.47 12.74 -22.67
C ASP A 91 -1.94 12.92 -21.23
N VAL A 92 -1.37 12.11 -20.32
CA VAL A 92 -1.68 12.12 -18.88
C VAL A 92 -0.40 12.06 -18.07
N TYR A 93 -0.26 12.97 -17.12
CA TYR A 93 0.72 12.94 -16.03
C TYR A 93 -0.02 12.67 -14.73
N HIS A 94 0.32 11.59 -14.05
CA HIS A 94 -0.42 11.15 -12.86
C HIS A 94 0.51 10.89 -11.68
N ALA A 95 0.40 11.70 -10.65
CA ALA A 95 1.17 11.61 -9.40
C ALA A 95 0.47 10.71 -8.39
N GLN A 96 1.24 9.83 -7.75
CA GLN A 96 0.74 8.91 -6.71
C GLN A 96 1.06 9.38 -5.28
N ASP A 97 1.85 10.44 -5.11
CA ASP A 97 2.31 10.95 -3.81
C ASP A 97 2.48 12.49 -3.84
N CYS A 98 2.78 13.07 -2.66
CA CYS A 98 2.94 14.51 -2.52
C CYS A 98 4.19 15.03 -3.25
N ILE A 99 5.28 14.26 -3.30
CA ILE A 99 6.55 14.69 -3.91
C ILE A 99 6.37 14.83 -5.40
N SER A 100 5.89 13.76 -6.05
CA SER A 100 5.64 13.74 -7.50
C SER A 100 4.59 14.78 -7.91
N ALA A 101 3.51 14.96 -7.11
CA ALA A 101 2.49 15.96 -7.39
C ALA A 101 3.00 17.40 -7.30
N ASN A 102 3.84 17.72 -6.31
CA ASN A 102 4.46 19.05 -6.22
C ASN A 102 5.46 19.29 -7.34
N ALA A 103 6.14 18.26 -7.83
CA ALA A 103 7.00 18.38 -9.02
C ALA A 103 6.16 18.68 -10.28
N LEU A 104 5.08 17.93 -10.51
CA LEU A 104 4.18 18.19 -11.64
C LEU A 104 3.53 19.58 -11.56
N ALA A 105 3.15 20.04 -10.35
CA ALA A 105 2.62 21.39 -10.15
C ALA A 105 3.63 22.47 -10.57
N LYS A 106 4.93 22.29 -10.29
CA LYS A 106 5.97 23.20 -10.77
C LYS A 106 6.10 23.17 -12.29
N LEU A 107 6.01 21.99 -12.92
CA LEU A 107 6.07 21.89 -14.39
C LEU A 107 4.87 22.55 -15.06
N VAL A 108 3.67 22.49 -14.46
CA VAL A 108 2.50 23.26 -14.90
C VAL A 108 2.76 24.77 -14.80
N GLN A 109 3.30 25.25 -13.67
CA GLN A 109 3.66 26.67 -13.49
C GLN A 109 4.70 27.15 -14.50
N GLN A 110 5.62 26.28 -14.92
CA GLN A 110 6.63 26.53 -15.94
C GLN A 110 6.11 26.35 -17.38
N GLN A 111 4.82 26.04 -17.55
CA GLN A 111 4.17 25.79 -18.85
C GLN A 111 4.80 24.64 -19.66
N GLN A 112 5.46 23.68 -18.99
CA GLN A 112 6.04 22.49 -19.62
C GLN A 112 5.02 21.38 -19.82
N ILE A 113 4.03 21.30 -18.95
CA ILE A 113 2.85 20.43 -19.07
C ILE A 113 1.58 21.24 -18.82
N SER A 114 0.46 20.80 -19.37
CA SER A 114 -0.81 21.53 -19.25
C SER A 114 -1.57 21.21 -17.97
N SER A 115 -1.47 19.98 -17.46
CA SER A 115 -2.26 19.50 -16.33
C SER A 115 -1.71 18.22 -15.76
N PHE A 116 -2.19 17.85 -14.54
CA PHE A 116 -1.88 16.55 -13.96
C PHE A 116 -3.02 16.02 -13.10
N VAL A 117 -3.01 14.69 -12.91
CA VAL A 117 -3.89 13.93 -12.02
C VAL A 117 -3.14 13.62 -10.72
N ARG A 118 -3.86 13.56 -9.60
CA ARG A 118 -3.33 13.14 -8.30
C ARG A 118 -4.23 12.08 -7.67
N THR A 119 -3.73 10.86 -7.43
CA THR A 119 -4.43 9.90 -6.56
C THR A 119 -4.03 10.09 -5.10
N ILE A 120 -4.98 10.41 -4.25
CA ILE A 120 -4.81 10.60 -2.82
C ILE A 120 -5.08 9.25 -2.14
N HIS A 121 -4.01 8.60 -1.67
CA HIS A 121 -4.10 7.32 -0.95
C HIS A 121 -4.59 7.51 0.48
N HIS A 122 -4.14 8.55 1.15
CA HIS A 122 -4.58 9.00 2.48
C HIS A 122 -4.05 10.42 2.75
N ILE A 123 -4.56 11.04 3.80
CA ILE A 123 -4.10 12.33 4.30
C ILE A 123 -3.31 12.06 5.58
N GLU A 124 -2.09 12.58 5.65
CA GLU A 124 -1.22 12.44 6.82
C GLU A 124 -1.35 13.63 7.77
N ASP A 125 -1.19 13.35 9.05
CA ASP A 125 -1.18 14.35 10.11
C ASP A 125 0.29 14.75 10.40
N TYR A 126 0.84 15.60 9.53
CA TYR A 126 2.23 16.05 9.67
C TYR A 126 2.38 17.07 10.81
N SER A 127 3.44 16.94 11.59
CA SER A 127 3.86 17.96 12.56
C SER A 127 4.59 19.13 11.89
N SER A 128 5.34 18.89 10.81
CA SER A 128 6.03 19.94 10.05
C SER A 128 5.02 20.77 9.25
N HIS A 129 5.10 22.10 9.42
CA HIS A 129 4.31 23.05 8.63
C HIS A 129 4.62 22.97 7.13
N TYR A 130 5.89 22.74 6.78
CA TYR A 130 6.28 22.55 5.37
C TYR A 130 5.64 21.31 4.75
N LEU A 131 5.63 20.19 5.47
CA LEU A 131 4.99 18.95 4.98
C LEU A 131 3.47 19.10 4.85
N GLN A 132 2.82 19.80 5.80
CA GLN A 132 1.40 20.17 5.70
C GLN A 132 1.15 20.97 4.42
N GLN A 133 1.95 22.02 4.15
CA GLN A 133 1.84 22.80 2.93
C GLN A 133 2.12 21.98 1.65
N CYS A 134 3.09 21.05 1.69
CA CYS A 134 3.34 20.14 0.56
C CYS A 134 2.13 19.28 0.25
N GLN A 135 1.49 18.72 1.28
CA GLN A 135 0.27 17.95 1.14
C GLN A 135 -0.85 18.81 0.53
N ASP A 136 -1.10 19.98 1.10
CA ASP A 136 -2.14 20.90 0.62
C ASP A 136 -1.93 21.31 -0.84
N ARG A 137 -0.70 21.70 -1.21
CA ARG A 137 -0.37 22.06 -2.60
C ARG A 137 -0.55 20.87 -3.55
N SER A 138 -0.15 19.66 -3.14
CA SER A 138 -0.28 18.47 -3.97
C SER A 138 -1.72 18.13 -4.33
N ILE A 139 -2.67 18.51 -3.46
CA ILE A 139 -4.10 18.29 -3.62
C ILE A 139 -4.75 19.45 -4.37
N ARG A 140 -4.47 20.71 -3.97
CA ARG A 140 -5.14 21.89 -4.52
C ARG A 140 -4.68 22.25 -5.93
N ASN A 141 -3.45 21.92 -6.31
CA ASN A 141 -2.90 22.25 -7.64
C ASN A 141 -3.17 21.18 -8.69
N ALA A 142 -3.69 20.01 -8.30
CA ALA A 142 -4.07 18.97 -9.25
C ALA A 142 -5.33 19.37 -10.02
N ASN A 143 -5.35 19.15 -11.33
CA ASN A 143 -6.51 19.39 -12.18
C ASN A 143 -7.61 18.34 -11.93
N LEU A 144 -7.21 17.14 -11.54
CA LEU A 144 -8.10 16.05 -11.14
C LEU A 144 -7.51 15.35 -9.92
N CYS A 145 -8.26 15.33 -8.82
CA CYS A 145 -7.96 14.47 -7.69
C CYS A 145 -8.78 13.19 -7.78
N LEU A 146 -8.14 12.05 -7.57
CA LEU A 146 -8.77 10.75 -7.35
C LEU A 146 -8.48 10.29 -5.91
N CYS A 147 -9.28 9.38 -5.38
CA CYS A 147 -9.03 8.75 -4.10
C CYS A 147 -9.33 7.25 -4.16
N VAL A 148 -8.82 6.49 -3.19
CA VAL A 148 -8.87 5.02 -3.24
C VAL A 148 -10.00 4.41 -2.40
N SER A 149 -10.72 5.22 -1.60
CA SER A 149 -11.80 4.74 -0.72
C SER A 149 -12.87 5.81 -0.49
N ASP A 150 -14.06 5.39 -0.07
CA ASP A 150 -15.18 6.29 0.21
C ASP A 150 -14.93 7.16 1.45
N CYS A 151 -14.22 6.61 2.45
CA CYS A 151 -13.85 7.39 3.64
C CYS A 151 -12.90 8.54 3.27
N TRP A 152 -11.92 8.31 2.41
CA TRP A 152 -11.01 9.36 1.95
C TRP A 152 -11.69 10.35 1.01
N GLN A 153 -12.64 9.91 0.19
CA GLN A 153 -13.45 10.82 -0.62
C GLN A 153 -14.18 11.83 0.28
N LYS A 154 -14.85 11.35 1.34
CA LYS A 154 -15.55 12.19 2.31
C LYS A 154 -14.61 13.14 3.04
N GLU A 155 -13.43 12.63 3.44
CA GLU A 155 -12.45 13.43 4.17
C GLU A 155 -11.84 14.54 3.29
N ILE A 156 -11.50 14.23 2.04
CA ILE A 156 -11.02 15.22 1.05
C ILE A 156 -12.10 16.28 0.81
N GLN A 157 -13.35 15.88 0.64
CA GLN A 157 -14.46 16.82 0.48
C GLN A 157 -14.65 17.71 1.72
N ARG A 158 -14.48 17.15 2.92
CA ARG A 158 -14.60 17.88 4.18
C ARG A 158 -13.48 18.91 4.36
N GLN A 159 -12.22 18.51 4.14
CA GLN A 159 -11.05 19.35 4.41
C GLN A 159 -10.73 20.33 3.27
N TYR A 160 -10.84 19.89 2.03
CA TYR A 160 -10.36 20.64 0.85
C TYR A 160 -11.49 21.22 0.01
N ARG A 161 -12.75 20.79 0.20
CA ARG A 161 -13.91 21.12 -0.64
C ARG A 161 -13.73 20.66 -2.09
N ILE A 162 -12.92 19.61 -2.31
CA ILE A 162 -12.67 19.01 -3.60
C ILE A 162 -13.43 17.68 -3.69
N HIS A 163 -14.15 17.49 -4.80
CA HIS A 163 -14.72 16.20 -5.13
C HIS A 163 -13.63 15.34 -5.80
N ALA A 164 -13.13 14.32 -5.08
CA ALA A 164 -12.17 13.35 -5.59
C ALA A 164 -12.91 12.04 -5.87
N PRO A 165 -13.22 11.72 -7.14
CA PRO A 165 -13.87 10.44 -7.47
C PRO A 165 -13.05 9.26 -6.97
N ARG A 166 -13.76 8.24 -6.46
CA ARG A 166 -13.13 7.01 -6.01
C ARG A 166 -12.76 6.14 -7.20
N VAL A 167 -11.52 5.64 -7.19
CA VAL A 167 -11.03 4.53 -8.00
C VAL A 167 -10.74 3.36 -7.06
N ILE A 168 -10.99 2.13 -7.51
CA ILE A 168 -10.71 0.95 -6.71
C ILE A 168 -9.25 0.53 -6.86
N ASN A 169 -8.72 -0.14 -5.84
CA ASN A 169 -7.50 -0.91 -5.96
C ASN A 169 -7.85 -2.35 -6.36
N GLY A 170 -6.89 -3.05 -6.93
CA GLY A 170 -7.01 -4.43 -7.30
C GLY A 170 -6.07 -5.34 -6.51
N VAL A 171 -6.14 -6.62 -6.81
CA VAL A 171 -5.13 -7.62 -6.46
C VAL A 171 -4.73 -8.39 -7.71
N ASN A 172 -3.47 -8.76 -7.78
CA ASN A 172 -2.92 -9.52 -8.89
C ASN A 172 -3.10 -11.02 -8.61
N LEU A 173 -4.12 -11.63 -9.24
CA LEU A 173 -4.48 -13.05 -9.04
C LEU A 173 -3.51 -14.01 -9.73
N GLU A 174 -2.68 -13.55 -10.67
CA GLU A 174 -1.61 -14.34 -11.26
C GLU A 174 -0.46 -14.52 -10.27
N ARG A 175 -0.24 -13.52 -9.44
CA ARG A 175 0.82 -13.46 -8.45
C ARG A 175 0.36 -14.02 -7.09
N PHE A 176 -0.79 -13.60 -6.60
CA PHE A 176 -1.36 -14.03 -5.32
C PHE A 176 -2.42 -15.11 -5.56
N SER A 177 -2.12 -16.33 -5.16
CA SER A 177 -2.95 -17.51 -5.40
C SER A 177 -2.77 -18.51 -4.25
N PRO A 178 -3.81 -19.27 -3.88
CA PRO A 178 -3.70 -20.33 -2.88
C PRO A 178 -2.95 -21.57 -3.40
N ILE A 179 -2.57 -21.59 -4.68
CA ILE A 179 -1.87 -22.73 -5.29
C ILE A 179 -0.41 -22.70 -4.88
N ALA A 180 0.03 -23.73 -4.17
CA ALA A 180 1.43 -23.89 -3.77
C ALA A 180 2.33 -24.07 -5.00
N ASN A 181 3.52 -23.50 -4.94
CA ASN A 181 4.55 -23.64 -5.99
C ASN A 181 5.74 -24.53 -5.58
N GLY A 182 5.68 -25.12 -4.38
CA GLY A 182 6.70 -26.03 -3.85
C GLY A 182 7.84 -25.35 -3.09
N LEU A 183 7.85 -24.00 -3.01
CA LEU A 183 8.88 -23.24 -2.30
C LEU A 183 8.51 -22.93 -0.84
N GLU A 184 7.28 -23.24 -0.43
CA GLU A 184 6.77 -22.93 0.91
C GLU A 184 7.59 -23.57 2.03
N SER A 185 8.00 -24.84 1.85
CA SER A 185 8.82 -25.56 2.85
C SER A 185 10.20 -24.94 2.98
N SER A 186 10.83 -24.55 1.87
CA SER A 186 12.14 -23.90 1.86
C SER A 186 12.08 -22.53 2.55
N LEU A 187 11.04 -21.73 2.27
CA LEU A 187 10.87 -20.43 2.91
C LEU A 187 10.56 -20.57 4.42
N LYS A 188 9.77 -21.58 4.81
CA LYS A 188 9.54 -21.90 6.23
C LYS A 188 10.82 -22.20 6.97
N GLU A 189 11.68 -23.05 6.39
CA GLU A 189 12.99 -23.39 6.97
C GLU A 189 13.89 -22.16 7.06
N GLN A 190 14.00 -21.37 5.99
CA GLN A 190 14.80 -20.15 5.93
C GLN A 190 14.40 -19.14 7.01
N LEU A 191 13.11 -18.96 7.25
CA LEU A 191 12.57 -18.01 8.21
C LEU A 191 12.37 -18.60 9.62
N GLY A 192 12.64 -19.88 9.85
CA GLY A 192 12.42 -20.54 11.14
C GLY A 192 10.93 -20.71 11.48
N LEU A 193 10.05 -20.85 10.48
CA LEU A 193 8.61 -21.03 10.65
C LEU A 193 8.27 -22.49 10.94
N SER A 194 8.47 -22.91 12.18
CA SER A 194 8.22 -24.28 12.67
C SER A 194 7.06 -24.37 13.65
N GLY A 195 6.51 -23.25 14.08
CA GLY A 195 5.40 -23.18 15.03
C GLY A 195 4.02 -23.42 14.40
N SER A 196 3.02 -23.49 15.25
CA SER A 196 1.61 -23.59 14.84
C SER A 196 0.71 -23.05 15.96
N PRO A 197 -0.26 -22.17 15.64
CA PRO A 197 -0.49 -21.55 14.34
C PRO A 197 0.53 -20.45 13.97
N ILE A 198 0.64 -20.13 12.67
CA ILE A 198 1.45 -19.04 12.15
C ILE A 198 0.52 -17.89 11.75
N TYR A 199 0.64 -16.76 12.41
CA TYR A 199 -0.06 -15.52 12.08
C TYR A 199 0.85 -14.61 11.29
N LEU A 200 0.36 -14.05 10.18
CA LEU A 200 1.09 -13.12 9.33
C LEU A 200 0.46 -11.73 9.38
N THR A 201 1.30 -10.71 9.48
CA THR A 201 0.96 -9.33 9.12
C THR A 201 2.01 -8.76 8.18
N VAL A 202 1.58 -7.93 7.21
CA VAL A 202 2.48 -7.29 6.24
C VAL A 202 2.44 -5.78 6.44
N GLY A 203 3.60 -5.23 6.78
CA GLY A 203 3.81 -3.82 7.10
C GLY A 203 4.87 -3.66 8.18
N GLY A 204 5.39 -2.45 8.34
CA GLY A 204 6.39 -2.15 9.36
C GLY A 204 5.81 -2.09 10.78
N ILE A 205 6.70 -2.02 11.77
CA ILE A 205 6.32 -1.75 13.17
C ILE A 205 6.05 -0.25 13.29
N GLU A 206 4.77 0.13 13.18
CA GLU A 206 4.28 1.50 13.09
C GLU A 206 3.00 1.71 13.91
N PRO A 207 2.75 2.93 14.44
CA PRO A 207 1.54 3.23 15.20
C PRO A 207 0.25 2.91 14.44
N ARG A 208 0.17 3.32 13.16
CA ARG A 208 -1.03 3.09 12.34
C ARG A 208 -1.28 1.62 12.03
N LYS A 209 -0.24 0.77 12.01
CA LYS A 209 -0.36 -0.69 11.86
C LYS A 209 -0.78 -1.39 13.15
N ASN A 210 -0.76 -0.64 14.26
CA ASN A 210 -1.20 -1.11 15.58
C ASN A 210 -0.37 -2.29 16.11
N SER A 211 0.93 -2.29 15.77
CA SER A 211 1.83 -3.43 16.03
C SER A 211 1.98 -3.74 17.53
N ILE A 212 1.97 -2.71 18.39
CA ILE A 212 2.06 -2.91 19.86
C ILE A 212 0.82 -3.66 20.36
N ARG A 213 -0.40 -3.26 19.93
CA ARG A 213 -1.61 -3.94 20.38
C ARG A 213 -1.74 -5.33 19.78
N LEU A 214 -1.30 -5.53 18.54
CA LEU A 214 -1.20 -6.86 17.95
C LEU A 214 -0.27 -7.77 18.77
N LEU A 215 0.89 -7.25 19.21
CA LEU A 215 1.84 -7.99 20.05
C LEU A 215 1.23 -8.35 21.41
N GLN A 216 0.48 -7.43 22.04
CA GLN A 216 -0.26 -7.69 23.27
C GLN A 216 -1.28 -8.82 23.10
N ALA A 217 -2.05 -8.76 22.01
CA ALA A 217 -3.04 -9.80 21.69
C ALA A 217 -2.36 -11.15 21.41
N PHE A 218 -1.23 -11.15 20.73
CA PHE A 218 -0.45 -12.35 20.47
C PHE A 218 0.11 -12.96 21.77
N GLY A 219 0.54 -12.13 22.74
CA GLY A 219 0.94 -12.58 24.07
C GLY A 219 -0.17 -13.38 24.76
N GLN A 220 -1.42 -12.93 24.69
CA GLN A 220 -2.56 -13.68 25.21
C GLN A 220 -2.82 -14.99 24.45
N VAL A 221 -2.54 -15.02 23.13
CA VAL A 221 -2.70 -16.24 22.32
C VAL A 221 -1.67 -17.30 22.69
N LEU A 222 -0.45 -16.89 23.05
CA LEU A 222 0.62 -17.82 23.48
C LEU A 222 0.28 -18.61 24.75
N GLU A 223 -0.63 -18.11 25.59
CA GLU A 223 -1.11 -18.84 26.78
C GLU A 223 -1.81 -20.15 26.37
N ASP A 224 -2.56 -20.15 25.26
CA ASP A 224 -3.30 -21.30 24.76
C ASP A 224 -2.54 -22.06 23.66
N TYR A 225 -1.68 -21.35 22.92
CA TYR A 225 -0.89 -21.88 21.79
C TYR A 225 0.60 -21.54 21.95
N PRO A 226 1.32 -22.24 22.86
CA PRO A 226 2.72 -21.89 23.19
C PRO A 226 3.71 -22.00 22.03
N THR A 227 3.34 -22.71 20.96
CA THR A 227 4.15 -22.86 19.75
C THR A 227 3.76 -21.89 18.63
N ALA A 228 2.75 -21.02 18.85
CA ALA A 228 2.33 -20.06 17.85
C ALA A 228 3.47 -19.12 17.44
N GLN A 229 3.43 -18.68 16.20
CA GLN A 229 4.37 -17.69 15.67
C GLN A 229 3.62 -16.50 15.08
N LEU A 230 4.12 -15.28 15.37
CA LEU A 230 3.71 -14.04 14.73
C LEU A 230 4.81 -13.57 13.78
N VAL A 231 4.49 -13.47 12.50
CA VAL A 231 5.38 -12.96 11.46
C VAL A 231 4.98 -11.53 11.14
N ILE A 232 5.90 -10.57 11.29
CA ILE A 232 5.72 -9.18 10.87
C ILE A 232 6.68 -8.91 9.71
N ALA A 233 6.15 -8.95 8.49
CA ALA A 233 6.94 -8.75 7.26
C ALA A 233 6.85 -7.30 6.80
N GLY A 234 7.94 -6.55 6.87
CA GLY A 234 8.02 -5.17 6.42
C GLY A 234 9.21 -4.43 7.02
N GLY A 235 9.63 -3.37 6.35
CA GLY A 235 10.75 -2.53 6.74
C GLY A 235 10.33 -1.27 7.50
N ALA A 236 11.32 -0.47 7.86
CA ALA A 236 11.13 0.86 8.41
C ALA A 236 10.52 1.82 7.38
N THR A 237 9.77 2.81 7.84
CA THR A 237 9.19 3.85 6.99
C THR A 237 10.05 5.11 6.95
N LEU A 238 9.64 6.09 6.11
CA LEU A 238 10.28 7.42 6.07
C LEU A 238 10.16 8.20 7.38
N PHE A 239 9.13 7.88 8.18
CA PHE A 239 8.93 8.54 9.47
C PHE A 239 9.73 7.83 10.54
N ASP A 240 10.37 8.62 11.38
CA ASP A 240 11.07 8.10 12.54
C ASP A 240 10.07 7.70 13.62
N TYR A 241 9.75 6.41 13.66
CA TYR A 241 8.98 5.79 14.74
C TYR A 241 9.88 5.06 15.73
N GLN A 242 11.10 5.56 15.96
CA GLN A 242 12.07 4.87 16.81
C GLN A 242 11.51 4.60 18.20
N THR A 243 10.93 5.60 18.86
CA THR A 243 10.31 5.44 20.18
C THR A 243 9.23 4.35 20.19
N TYR A 244 8.37 4.31 19.15
CA TYR A 244 7.33 3.27 19.05
C TYR A 244 7.94 1.89 18.85
N ARG A 245 9.02 1.76 18.08
CA ARG A 245 9.74 0.49 17.92
C ARG A 245 10.42 0.06 19.21
N ASP A 246 11.04 0.99 19.94
CA ASP A 246 11.65 0.71 21.24
C ASP A 246 10.60 0.22 22.26
N ASP A 247 9.42 0.86 22.29
CA ASP A 247 8.28 0.42 23.12
C ASP A 247 7.77 -0.96 22.71
N PHE A 248 7.73 -1.26 21.41
CA PHE A 248 7.33 -2.57 20.87
C PHE A 248 8.30 -3.66 21.34
N PHE A 249 9.61 -3.46 21.23
CA PHE A 249 10.61 -4.44 21.65
C PHE A 249 10.64 -4.59 23.18
N ALA A 250 10.55 -3.49 23.93
CA ALA A 250 10.42 -3.54 25.38
C ALA A 250 9.15 -4.29 25.85
N LEU A 251 8.07 -4.22 25.06
CA LEU A 251 6.86 -5.01 25.31
C LEU A 251 7.09 -6.50 25.01
N ALA A 252 7.76 -6.84 23.92
CA ALA A 252 8.11 -8.22 23.59
C ALA A 252 8.88 -8.89 24.73
N ASP A 253 9.89 -8.20 25.26
CA ASP A 253 10.69 -8.66 26.41
C ASP A 253 9.83 -8.88 27.65
N ARG A 254 8.94 -7.93 27.98
CA ARG A 254 8.03 -8.06 29.15
C ARG A 254 7.05 -9.21 29.04
N LEU A 255 6.65 -9.58 27.84
CA LEU A 255 5.72 -10.69 27.56
C LEU A 255 6.44 -12.02 27.31
N ASP A 256 7.77 -12.07 27.44
CA ASP A 256 8.62 -13.22 27.10
C ASP A 256 8.40 -13.73 25.65
N ILE A 257 8.13 -12.82 24.74
CA ILE A 257 7.96 -13.10 23.32
C ILE A 257 9.34 -13.02 22.64
N GLN A 258 9.89 -14.19 22.30
CA GLN A 258 11.27 -14.29 21.80
C GLN A 258 11.36 -14.04 20.30
N ILE A 259 12.20 -13.07 19.91
CA ILE A 259 12.52 -12.80 18.50
C ILE A 259 13.30 -13.98 17.92
N GLY A 260 12.94 -14.40 16.71
CA GLY A 260 13.50 -15.57 16.04
C GLY A 260 12.88 -16.90 16.48
N ARG A 261 11.94 -16.89 17.44
CA ARG A 261 11.21 -18.07 17.88
C ARG A 261 9.70 -17.91 17.78
N SER A 262 9.09 -17.11 18.66
CA SER A 262 7.63 -16.80 18.62
C SER A 262 7.31 -15.53 17.81
N LEU A 263 8.24 -14.59 17.73
CA LEU A 263 8.14 -13.38 16.90
C LEU A 263 9.19 -13.43 15.79
N ILE A 264 8.73 -13.49 14.54
CA ILE A 264 9.59 -13.57 13.35
C ILE A 264 9.54 -12.24 12.61
N LEU A 265 10.70 -11.63 12.39
CA LEU A 265 10.85 -10.32 11.76
C LEU A 265 11.77 -10.46 10.51
N PRO A 266 11.23 -10.90 9.37
CA PRO A 266 12.05 -11.12 8.17
C PRO A 266 12.54 -9.80 7.54
N GLY A 267 12.04 -8.65 7.99
CA GLY A 267 12.28 -7.37 7.32
C GLY A 267 11.46 -7.23 6.04
N VAL A 268 12.02 -6.53 5.05
CA VAL A 268 11.41 -6.43 3.71
C VAL A 268 11.58 -7.76 3.00
N VAL A 269 10.46 -8.37 2.64
CA VAL A 269 10.41 -9.62 1.87
C VAL A 269 10.40 -9.27 0.39
N SER A 270 11.13 -10.01 -0.42
CA SER A 270 11.20 -9.78 -1.87
C SER A 270 9.84 -9.96 -2.55
N ASP A 271 9.68 -9.35 -3.71
CA ASP A 271 8.46 -9.44 -4.51
C ASP A 271 8.09 -10.89 -4.86
N ALA A 272 9.11 -11.72 -5.13
CA ALA A 272 8.94 -13.13 -5.46
C ALA A 272 8.57 -14.00 -4.24
N GLU A 273 9.07 -13.66 -3.05
CA GLU A 273 8.85 -14.44 -1.83
C GLU A 273 7.54 -14.08 -1.11
N LEU A 274 7.05 -12.85 -1.29
CA LEU A 274 5.85 -12.38 -0.58
C LEU A 274 4.62 -13.27 -0.80
N PRO A 275 4.26 -13.70 -2.03
CA PRO A 275 3.15 -14.63 -2.25
C PRO A 275 3.36 -16.00 -1.57
N ILE A 276 4.62 -16.46 -1.50
CA ILE A 276 4.98 -17.71 -0.82
C ILE A 276 4.78 -17.56 0.69
N LEU A 277 5.19 -16.40 1.25
CA LEU A 277 5.02 -16.11 2.67
C LEU A 277 3.54 -16.10 3.08
N TYR A 278 2.65 -15.50 2.28
CA TYR A 278 1.21 -15.60 2.53
C TYR A 278 0.76 -17.06 2.64
N ARG A 279 1.16 -17.94 1.71
CA ARG A 279 0.77 -19.35 1.72
C ARG A 279 1.39 -20.19 2.86
N THR A 280 2.41 -19.66 3.54
CA THR A 280 3.02 -20.36 4.70
C THR A 280 2.28 -20.10 6.02
N ALA A 281 1.43 -19.09 6.07
CA ALA A 281 0.68 -18.71 7.26
C ALA A 281 -0.67 -19.43 7.38
N ASP A 282 -1.22 -19.47 8.59
CA ASP A 282 -2.54 -20.03 8.87
C ASP A 282 -3.63 -18.96 8.90
N ALA A 283 -3.26 -17.70 9.22
CA ALA A 283 -4.16 -16.56 9.20
C ALA A 283 -3.42 -15.25 8.98
N PHE A 284 -4.11 -14.30 8.37
CA PHE A 284 -3.64 -12.92 8.20
C PHE A 284 -4.29 -12.00 9.24
N VAL A 285 -3.47 -11.24 9.99
CA VAL A 285 -3.94 -10.39 11.08
C VAL A 285 -3.48 -8.95 10.85
N PHE A 286 -4.44 -8.05 10.62
CA PHE A 286 -4.15 -6.68 10.22
C PHE A 286 -5.07 -5.67 10.92
N PRO A 287 -4.90 -5.45 12.25
CA PRO A 287 -5.77 -4.58 13.06
C PRO A 287 -5.35 -3.11 12.95
N SER A 288 -5.07 -2.63 11.73
CA SER A 288 -4.60 -1.27 11.46
C SER A 288 -5.63 -0.23 11.87
N THR A 289 -5.17 0.89 12.42
CA THR A 289 -6.03 2.02 12.84
C THR A 289 -6.24 3.05 11.75
N LYS A 290 -5.38 3.07 10.71
CA LYS A 290 -5.48 4.05 9.61
C LYS A 290 -4.87 3.46 8.33
N GLU A 291 -5.66 3.36 7.27
CA GLU A 291 -5.21 2.88 5.96
C GLU A 291 -5.82 3.72 4.83
N GLY A 292 -5.11 3.73 3.70
CA GLY A 292 -5.68 4.23 2.45
C GLY A 292 -6.73 3.27 1.89
N TRP A 293 -6.34 1.99 1.82
CA TRP A 293 -7.20 0.89 1.33
C TRP A 293 -6.90 -0.43 2.06
N GLY A 294 -5.67 -0.91 2.04
CA GLY A 294 -5.27 -2.20 2.59
C GLY A 294 -5.08 -3.27 1.52
N LEU A 295 -4.19 -3.02 0.54
CA LEU A 295 -3.82 -4.00 -0.51
C LEU A 295 -3.50 -5.37 0.06
N VAL A 296 -2.72 -5.40 1.12
CA VAL A 296 -2.27 -6.63 1.82
C VAL A 296 -3.41 -7.53 2.30
N VAL A 297 -4.60 -6.96 2.55
CA VAL A 297 -5.81 -7.73 2.91
C VAL A 297 -6.35 -8.48 1.68
N LEU A 298 -6.39 -7.83 0.52
CA LEU A 298 -6.80 -8.49 -0.73
C LEU A 298 -5.77 -9.55 -1.17
N GLU A 299 -4.47 -9.28 -0.96
CA GLU A 299 -3.38 -10.23 -1.22
C GLU A 299 -3.52 -11.49 -0.35
N ALA A 300 -3.81 -11.32 0.95
CA ALA A 300 -4.07 -12.41 1.87
C ALA A 300 -5.27 -13.27 1.44
N ILE A 301 -6.40 -12.63 1.09
CA ILE A 301 -7.59 -13.30 0.59
C ILE A 301 -7.29 -14.06 -0.70
N ALA A 302 -6.60 -13.44 -1.65
CA ALA A 302 -6.21 -14.05 -2.91
C ALA A 302 -5.28 -15.26 -2.71
N SER A 303 -4.43 -15.20 -1.69
CA SER A 303 -3.54 -16.30 -1.29
C SER A 303 -4.25 -17.41 -0.49
N GLY A 304 -5.55 -17.26 -0.24
CA GLY A 304 -6.36 -18.28 0.44
C GLY A 304 -6.30 -18.22 1.97
N LEU A 305 -5.91 -17.08 2.56
CA LEU A 305 -5.87 -16.92 4.01
C LEU A 305 -7.19 -16.40 4.56
N PRO A 306 -7.64 -16.89 5.73
CA PRO A 306 -8.66 -16.23 6.50
C PRO A 306 -8.08 -14.94 7.11
N VAL A 307 -8.89 -13.89 7.16
CA VAL A 307 -8.45 -12.54 7.53
C VAL A 307 -9.10 -12.05 8.81
N ILE A 308 -8.29 -11.44 9.67
CA ILE A 308 -8.70 -10.59 10.79
C ILE A 308 -8.27 -9.17 10.45
N THR A 309 -9.21 -8.22 10.46
CA THR A 309 -8.89 -6.80 10.25
C THR A 309 -9.81 -5.88 11.04
N SER A 310 -9.57 -4.58 10.99
CA SER A 310 -10.34 -3.62 11.77
C SER A 310 -11.78 -3.44 11.27
N ASN A 311 -12.72 -3.27 12.19
CA ASN A 311 -14.14 -3.01 11.92
C ASN A 311 -14.43 -1.55 11.56
N GLN A 312 -13.53 -0.90 10.82
CA GLN A 312 -13.62 0.49 10.42
C GLN A 312 -13.19 0.68 8.95
N PRO A 313 -13.58 1.80 8.31
CA PRO A 313 -13.11 2.11 6.96
C PRO A 313 -11.57 2.21 6.92
N PRO A 314 -10.99 1.82 5.77
CA PRO A 314 -11.65 1.41 4.52
C PRO A 314 -12.08 -0.06 4.48
N PHE A 315 -11.74 -0.90 5.45
CA PHE A 315 -11.99 -2.35 5.40
C PHE A 315 -13.47 -2.68 5.30
N THR A 316 -14.33 -1.97 6.05
CA THR A 316 -15.79 -2.15 6.02
C THR A 316 -16.45 -1.66 4.71
N GLU A 317 -15.70 -1.04 3.80
CA GLU A 317 -16.18 -0.68 2.47
C GLU A 317 -16.17 -1.86 1.49
N PHE A 318 -15.37 -2.89 1.78
CA PHE A 318 -15.23 -4.04 0.89
C PHE A 318 -15.33 -5.40 1.58
N LEU A 319 -15.33 -5.44 2.92
CA LEU A 319 -15.48 -6.66 3.72
C LEU A 319 -16.72 -6.58 4.63
N SER A 320 -17.36 -7.73 4.78
CA SER A 320 -18.41 -7.97 5.78
C SER A 320 -17.93 -8.99 6.83
N GLU A 321 -18.69 -9.14 7.90
CA GLU A 321 -18.42 -10.12 8.96
C GLU A 321 -18.46 -11.59 8.49
N THR A 322 -19.05 -11.85 7.32
CA THR A 322 -19.02 -13.18 6.71
C THR A 322 -17.72 -13.47 5.95
N GLN A 323 -16.93 -12.43 5.63
CA GLN A 323 -15.74 -12.51 4.77
C GLN A 323 -14.44 -12.33 5.55
N ALA A 324 -14.50 -11.68 6.72
CA ALA A 324 -13.37 -11.50 7.62
C ALA A 324 -13.85 -11.38 9.07
N LEU A 325 -13.00 -11.67 10.03
CA LEU A 325 -13.26 -11.29 11.42
C LEU A 325 -12.93 -9.80 11.58
N LEU A 326 -13.98 -8.99 11.69
CA LEU A 326 -13.88 -7.55 11.86
C LEU A 326 -13.83 -7.22 13.35
N VAL A 327 -12.71 -6.66 13.82
CA VAL A 327 -12.45 -6.39 15.24
C VAL A 327 -12.23 -4.91 15.50
N SER A 328 -12.57 -4.45 16.71
CA SER A 328 -12.15 -3.12 17.14
C SER A 328 -10.62 -3.08 17.25
N PRO A 329 -9.94 -2.18 16.52
CA PRO A 329 -8.49 -2.06 16.61
C PRO A 329 -8.04 -1.56 18.00
N ASP A 330 -8.96 -1.04 18.81
CA ASP A 330 -8.69 -0.53 20.15
C ASP A 330 -8.84 -1.59 21.26
N SER A 331 -9.28 -2.81 20.93
CA SER A 331 -9.47 -3.90 21.88
C SER A 331 -8.46 -5.02 21.67
N THR A 332 -7.46 -5.11 22.55
CA THR A 332 -6.51 -6.23 22.59
C THR A 332 -7.22 -7.57 22.71
N ASP A 333 -8.23 -7.64 23.59
CA ASP A 333 -8.98 -8.88 23.84
C ASP A 333 -9.79 -9.33 22.62
N ALA A 334 -10.41 -8.38 21.89
CA ALA A 334 -11.13 -8.71 20.66
C ALA A 334 -10.18 -9.24 19.56
N ILE A 335 -8.99 -8.66 19.43
CA ILE A 335 -7.95 -9.14 18.50
C ILE A 335 -7.51 -10.55 18.91
N ALA A 336 -7.18 -10.77 20.19
CA ALA A 336 -6.75 -12.08 20.69
C ALA A 336 -7.84 -13.15 20.51
N GLN A 337 -9.09 -12.82 20.81
CA GLN A 337 -10.23 -13.72 20.62
C GLN A 337 -10.41 -14.08 19.14
N ALA A 338 -10.31 -13.10 18.23
CA ALA A 338 -10.38 -13.35 16.81
C ALA A 338 -9.21 -14.23 16.32
N MET A 339 -7.99 -14.01 16.84
CA MET A 339 -6.84 -14.87 16.53
C MET A 339 -7.06 -16.32 16.96
N ARG A 340 -7.66 -16.56 18.14
CA ARG A 340 -8.05 -17.92 18.57
C ARG A 340 -9.16 -18.52 17.72
N SER A 341 -10.09 -17.70 17.27
CA SER A 341 -11.26 -18.16 16.50
C SER A 341 -10.92 -18.48 15.06
N VAL A 342 -10.08 -17.67 14.42
CA VAL A 342 -9.78 -17.77 12.99
C VAL A 342 -9.10 -19.07 12.59
N ILE A 343 -8.35 -19.68 13.50
CA ILE A 343 -7.65 -20.96 13.28
C ILE A 343 -8.55 -22.18 13.47
N GLN A 344 -9.79 -21.99 13.94
CA GLN A 344 -10.75 -23.10 14.05
C GLN A 344 -11.17 -23.53 12.63
N PRO A 345 -11.09 -24.83 12.27
CA PRO A 345 -11.26 -25.28 10.88
C PRO A 345 -12.59 -24.88 10.24
N ASN A 346 -13.67 -24.81 11.02
CA ASN A 346 -14.98 -24.41 10.53
C ASN A 346 -15.03 -22.91 10.23
N VAL A 347 -14.40 -22.09 11.08
CA VAL A 347 -14.35 -20.62 10.92
C VAL A 347 -13.47 -20.26 9.72
N SER A 348 -12.22 -20.77 9.69
CA SER A 348 -11.28 -20.46 8.62
C SER A 348 -11.83 -20.85 7.25
N ARG A 349 -12.40 -22.06 7.12
CA ARG A 349 -12.98 -22.55 5.87
C ARG A 349 -14.12 -21.64 5.37
N LEU A 350 -15.01 -21.24 6.27
CA LEU A 350 -16.15 -20.37 5.94
C LEU A 350 -15.66 -19.02 5.45
N LEU A 351 -14.74 -18.37 6.19
CA LEU A 351 -14.17 -17.07 5.82
C LEU A 351 -13.46 -17.12 4.47
N MET A 352 -12.60 -18.13 4.25
CA MET A 352 -11.91 -18.32 2.97
C MET A 352 -12.90 -18.49 1.81
N GLN A 353 -13.95 -19.29 1.98
CA GLN A 353 -14.95 -19.51 0.93
C GLN A 353 -15.73 -18.22 0.61
N GLN A 354 -16.15 -17.48 1.62
CA GLN A 354 -16.96 -16.27 1.44
C GLN A 354 -16.14 -15.09 0.90
N SER A 355 -14.90 -14.94 1.34
CA SER A 355 -14.04 -13.83 0.92
C SER A 355 -13.60 -13.91 -0.54
N GLN A 356 -13.50 -15.10 -1.14
CA GLN A 356 -13.17 -15.25 -2.56
C GLN A 356 -14.12 -14.48 -3.50
N SER A 357 -15.37 -14.30 -3.09
CA SER A 357 -16.39 -13.61 -3.90
C SER A 357 -16.05 -12.15 -4.21
N ILE A 358 -15.22 -11.50 -3.39
CA ILE A 358 -14.85 -10.08 -3.60
C ILE A 358 -13.76 -9.90 -4.67
N LEU A 359 -12.94 -10.91 -4.93
CA LEU A 359 -11.77 -10.80 -5.81
C LEU A 359 -12.12 -10.42 -7.24
N SER A 360 -13.26 -10.88 -7.75
CA SER A 360 -13.74 -10.55 -9.11
C SER A 360 -14.04 -9.05 -9.27
N ARG A 361 -14.39 -8.36 -8.19
CA ARG A 361 -14.68 -6.93 -8.19
C ARG A 361 -13.40 -6.10 -8.11
N TYR A 362 -12.45 -6.53 -7.28
CA TYR A 362 -11.23 -5.79 -6.97
C TYR A 362 -10.04 -6.30 -7.79
N THR A 363 -10.08 -6.05 -9.10
CA THR A 363 -9.02 -6.37 -10.06
C THR A 363 -8.32 -5.10 -10.53
N TRP A 364 -7.05 -5.20 -10.89
CA TRP A 364 -6.32 -4.07 -11.47
C TRP A 364 -6.85 -3.67 -12.84
N GLU A 365 -7.44 -4.60 -13.59
CA GLU A 365 -8.13 -4.29 -14.85
C GLU A 365 -9.35 -3.37 -14.63
N ASN A 366 -10.17 -3.66 -13.60
CA ASN A 366 -11.29 -2.80 -13.24
C ASN A 366 -10.79 -1.42 -12.76
N SER A 367 -9.72 -1.38 -11.97
CA SER A 367 -9.07 -0.14 -11.55
C SER A 367 -8.62 0.68 -12.75
N ALA A 368 -7.90 0.07 -13.70
CA ALA A 368 -7.42 0.73 -14.91
C ALA A 368 -8.57 1.31 -15.75
N LYS A 369 -9.67 0.55 -15.92
CA LYS A 369 -10.86 1.05 -16.64
C LYS A 369 -11.48 2.27 -15.97
N MET A 370 -11.53 2.30 -14.63
CA MET A 370 -12.01 3.48 -13.88
C MET A 370 -11.09 4.68 -14.09
N HIS A 371 -9.76 4.50 -14.01
CA HIS A 371 -8.80 5.56 -14.26
C HIS A 371 -8.92 6.12 -15.68
N LEU A 372 -9.03 5.26 -16.68
CA LEU A 372 -9.20 5.67 -18.10
C LEU A 372 -10.45 6.52 -18.32
N HIS A 373 -11.56 6.17 -17.65
CA HIS A 373 -12.78 6.98 -17.70
C HIS A 373 -12.54 8.42 -17.23
N TYR A 374 -11.81 8.60 -16.13
CA TYR A 374 -11.51 9.92 -15.59
C TYR A 374 -10.45 10.67 -16.42
N TYR A 375 -9.43 9.98 -16.94
CA TYR A 375 -8.46 10.57 -17.84
C TYR A 375 -9.11 11.12 -19.12
N GLN A 376 -10.01 10.36 -19.71
CA GLN A 376 -10.75 10.78 -20.91
C GLN A 376 -11.55 12.06 -20.67
N ASN A 377 -12.25 12.14 -19.54
CA ASN A 377 -13.02 13.32 -19.17
C ASN A 377 -12.13 14.55 -18.96
N GLN A 378 -10.98 14.39 -18.29
CA GLN A 378 -10.02 15.46 -18.08
C GLN A 378 -9.46 15.99 -19.41
N ILE A 379 -9.01 15.10 -20.31
CA ILE A 379 -8.46 15.47 -21.62
C ILE A 379 -9.51 16.22 -22.46
N THR A 380 -10.77 15.78 -22.41
CA THR A 380 -11.86 16.44 -23.14
C THR A 380 -12.13 17.84 -22.60
N ASN A 381 -12.17 18.03 -21.28
CA ASN A 381 -12.39 19.32 -20.64
C ASN A 381 -11.29 20.34 -21.00
N ILE A 382 -10.02 19.91 -20.96
CA ILE A 382 -8.89 20.76 -21.34
C ILE A 382 -9.00 21.22 -22.79
N LYS A 383 -9.37 20.32 -23.71
CA LYS A 383 -9.58 20.68 -25.12
C LYS A 383 -10.71 21.69 -25.31
N THR A 384 -11.77 21.63 -24.50
CA THR A 384 -12.90 22.53 -24.58
C THR A 384 -12.59 23.94 -24.02
N GLU A 385 -11.66 24.05 -23.07
CA GLU A 385 -11.22 25.34 -22.51
C GLU A 385 -10.22 26.10 -23.41
N LEU A 386 -9.62 25.40 -24.37
CA LEU A 386 -8.65 25.99 -25.31
C LEU A 386 -9.29 26.50 -26.62
N TYR A 387 -10.60 26.28 -26.80
CA TYR A 387 -11.40 26.77 -27.92
C TYR A 387 -12.53 27.69 -27.44
#